data_bc488d030fecca26745d5001f8b4a596
#
_entry.id   bc488d030fecca26745d5001f8b4a596
#
_cell.length_a   1.000
_cell.length_b   1.000
_cell.length_c   1.000
_cell.angle_alpha   90.00
_cell.angle_beta   90.00
_cell.angle_gamma   90.00
#
_symmetry.space_group_name_H-M   'P 1'
#
loop_
_entity.id
_entity.type
_entity.pdbx_description
1 polymer ?
#
loop_
_entity_poly.entity_id
_entity_poly.type
_entity_poly.pdbx_seq_one_letter_code
_entity_poly.pdbx_strand_id
1 'polypeptide(L)'
;MNKIVAAPQADSSVAVGSSVDEKITVFNPVGYSPKINKKAAAPRLESLDGRTIYLVDCRFDDSVELLKQVQNWFGEHMPTVKTKMISLSNTYQHDDPKTWEEIKANGDAAIVGVGHCSNCSPAVATHAITLETKYGVPTVAIHTDKFDRVVQSVTKMAGMPDARRAFVPQPVMGKTAAELKAYVYGKDPITGRPVMQEVIAGLITALNG
;
A
#
# COMPACT_ATOMS: atom_id res chain seq x y z
N MET A 1 -17.73 -43.08 -44.85
CA MET A 1 -17.62 -44.21 -43.90
C MET A 1 -16.49 -43.87 -42.91
N ASN A 2 -16.85 -43.30 -41.79
CA ASN A 2 -15.88 -42.95 -40.72
C ASN A 2 -15.86 -44.11 -39.71
N LYS A 3 -14.70 -44.75 -39.59
CA LYS A 3 -14.47 -45.74 -38.54
C LYS A 3 -14.15 -45.00 -37.24
N ILE A 4 -15.05 -45.15 -36.25
CA ILE A 4 -14.79 -44.74 -34.86
C ILE A 4 -13.89 -45.82 -34.24
N VAL A 5 -12.66 -45.44 -33.87
CA VAL A 5 -11.75 -46.29 -33.11
C VAL A 5 -12.10 -46.12 -31.62
N ALA A 6 -12.51 -47.22 -30.99
CA ALA A 6 -12.81 -47.24 -29.55
C ALA A 6 -11.50 -47.13 -28.75
N ALA A 7 -11.51 -46.30 -27.69
CA ALA A 7 -10.43 -46.18 -26.72
C ALA A 7 -10.30 -47.48 -25.89
N PRO A 8 -9.10 -47.88 -25.49
CA PRO A 8 -8.91 -49.05 -24.65
C PRO A 8 -9.48 -48.80 -23.24
N GLN A 9 -10.26 -49.77 -22.75
CA GLN A 9 -10.75 -49.80 -21.36
C GLN A 9 -9.55 -50.03 -20.43
N ALA A 10 -9.41 -49.16 -19.44
CA ALA A 10 -8.43 -49.35 -18.36
C ALA A 10 -8.89 -50.50 -17.45
N ASP A 11 -8.05 -51.50 -17.32
CA ASP A 11 -8.21 -52.60 -16.38
C ASP A 11 -8.06 -52.08 -14.95
N SER A 12 -9.14 -52.20 -14.18
CA SER A 12 -9.20 -51.69 -12.79
C SER A 12 -8.91 -52.83 -11.78
N SER A 13 -7.76 -53.47 -11.89
CA SER A 13 -7.24 -54.34 -10.82
C SER A 13 -6.12 -53.66 -10.08
N VAL A 14 -6.48 -52.78 -9.15
CA VAL A 14 -5.52 -52.27 -8.16
C VAL A 14 -5.37 -53.32 -7.07
N ALA A 15 -4.32 -54.16 -7.20
CA ALA A 15 -3.88 -54.99 -6.11
C ALA A 15 -3.33 -54.08 -4.99
N VAL A 16 -4.08 -54.02 -3.87
CA VAL A 16 -3.60 -53.38 -2.62
C VAL A 16 -2.52 -54.30 -2.01
N GLY A 17 -1.29 -54.12 -2.46
CA GLY A 17 -0.12 -54.71 -1.83
C GLY A 17 0.34 -53.80 -0.71
N SER A 18 0.18 -54.28 0.55
CA SER A 18 0.72 -53.62 1.75
C SER A 18 2.26 -53.76 1.78
N SER A 19 2.96 -52.73 1.32
CA SER A 19 4.35 -52.50 1.73
C SER A 19 4.46 -51.08 2.30
N VAL A 20 4.65 -51.01 3.62
CA VAL A 20 4.58 -49.81 4.46
C VAL A 20 5.84 -48.94 4.36
N ASP A 21 6.71 -49.13 3.37
CA ASP A 21 8.01 -48.44 3.29
C ASP A 21 8.36 -47.76 1.94
N GLU A 22 7.43 -47.57 1.09
CA GLU A 22 7.70 -46.81 -0.13
C GLU A 22 7.66 -45.32 0.14
N LYS A 23 8.81 -44.72 0.46
CA LYS A 23 8.97 -43.29 0.66
C LYS A 23 8.74 -42.59 -0.68
N ILE A 24 7.63 -41.85 -0.79
CA ILE A 24 7.36 -41.00 -1.94
C ILE A 24 8.28 -39.78 -1.83
N THR A 25 9.19 -39.64 -2.79
CA THR A 25 10.02 -38.43 -2.87
C THR A 25 9.22 -37.35 -3.60
N VAL A 26 8.97 -36.24 -2.92
CA VAL A 26 8.33 -35.06 -3.51
C VAL A 26 9.35 -33.92 -3.54
N PHE A 27 9.24 -33.07 -4.56
CA PHE A 27 10.01 -31.83 -4.59
C PHE A 27 9.54 -30.94 -3.45
N ASN A 28 10.48 -30.36 -2.71
CA ASN A 28 10.16 -29.35 -1.70
C ASN A 28 9.64 -28.10 -2.43
N PRO A 29 8.35 -27.72 -2.25
CA PRO A 29 7.78 -26.54 -2.91
C PRO A 29 8.27 -25.22 -2.29
N VAL A 30 8.97 -25.28 -1.18
CA VAL A 30 9.56 -24.09 -0.54
C VAL A 30 10.80 -23.69 -1.32
N GLY A 31 10.65 -22.68 -2.18
CA GLY A 31 11.78 -22.08 -2.87
C GLY A 31 12.73 -21.35 -1.91
N TYR A 32 13.89 -20.95 -2.42
CA TYR A 32 14.79 -20.08 -1.66
C TYR A 32 14.13 -18.72 -1.44
N SER A 33 14.22 -18.20 -0.21
CA SER A 33 13.75 -16.84 0.07
C SER A 33 14.49 -15.85 -0.84
N PRO A 34 13.79 -14.96 -1.53
CA PRO A 34 14.45 -13.96 -2.39
C PRO A 34 15.37 -13.08 -1.53
N LYS A 35 16.55 -12.76 -2.07
CA LYS A 35 17.45 -11.80 -1.43
C LYS A 35 16.84 -10.41 -1.53
N ILE A 36 16.37 -9.89 -0.42
CA ILE A 36 15.77 -8.55 -0.34
C ILE A 36 16.88 -7.55 -0.04
N ASN A 37 17.12 -6.63 -0.96
CA ASN A 37 18.03 -5.51 -0.74
C ASN A 37 17.28 -4.36 -0.07
N LYS A 38 17.83 -3.86 1.05
CA LYS A 38 17.27 -2.68 1.74
C LYS A 38 17.41 -1.46 0.83
N LYS A 39 16.32 -0.67 0.72
CA LYS A 39 16.28 0.58 -0.02
C LYS A 39 16.34 1.76 0.95
N ALA A 40 16.96 2.85 0.52
CA ALA A 40 16.95 4.10 1.26
C ALA A 40 15.64 4.86 1.01
N ALA A 41 15.11 5.47 2.05
CA ALA A 41 14.01 6.42 1.96
C ALA A 41 14.50 7.78 1.46
N ALA A 42 13.59 8.59 0.91
CA ALA A 42 13.85 9.99 0.60
C ALA A 42 14.19 10.78 1.88
N PRO A 43 15.00 11.84 1.78
CA PRO A 43 15.26 12.75 2.89
C PRO A 43 13.95 13.35 3.42
N ARG A 44 13.81 13.43 4.74
CA ARG A 44 12.65 14.05 5.38
C ARG A 44 12.77 15.56 5.39
N LEU A 45 11.62 16.24 5.42
CA LEU A 45 11.57 17.69 5.52
C LEU A 45 11.92 18.13 6.97
N GLU A 46 12.56 19.27 7.11
CA GLU A 46 12.78 19.86 8.43
C GLU A 46 11.49 20.44 9.03
N SER A 47 10.63 20.99 8.17
CA SER A 47 9.32 21.55 8.51
C SER A 47 8.37 21.41 7.34
N LEU A 48 7.06 21.38 7.62
CA LEU A 48 6.02 21.43 6.60
C LEU A 48 5.60 22.87 6.26
N ASP A 49 6.06 23.89 7.01
CA ASP A 49 5.66 25.28 6.80
C ASP A 49 6.03 25.76 5.39
N GLY A 50 5.05 26.31 4.69
CA GLY A 50 5.18 26.79 3.31
C GLY A 50 5.33 25.70 2.25
N ARG A 51 5.39 24.43 2.65
CA ARG A 51 5.58 23.28 1.75
C ARG A 51 4.32 22.91 1.00
N THR A 52 4.52 22.30 -0.16
CA THR A 52 3.44 21.76 -0.99
C THR A 52 3.37 20.23 -0.83
N ILE A 53 2.26 19.73 -0.32
CA ILE A 53 2.01 18.31 -0.13
C ILE A 53 0.97 17.85 -1.14
N TYR A 54 1.32 16.85 -1.96
CA TYR A 54 0.37 16.21 -2.85
C TYR A 54 -0.43 15.14 -2.11
N LEU A 55 -1.74 15.19 -2.23
CA LEU A 55 -2.66 14.16 -1.77
C LEU A 55 -3.02 13.29 -2.97
N VAL A 56 -2.46 12.09 -3.02
CA VAL A 56 -2.55 11.21 -4.18
C VAL A 56 -3.71 10.23 -4.01
N ASP A 57 -4.77 10.46 -4.78
CA ASP A 57 -5.90 9.55 -4.85
C ASP A 57 -5.59 8.38 -5.80
N CYS A 58 -5.53 7.17 -5.27
CA CYS A 58 -5.35 5.95 -6.03
C CYS A 58 -6.63 5.43 -6.70
N ARG A 59 -7.70 6.23 -6.70
CA ARG A 59 -8.98 5.95 -7.38
C ARG A 59 -9.73 4.74 -6.86
N PHE A 60 -9.69 4.55 -5.53
CA PHE A 60 -10.58 3.60 -4.84
C PHE A 60 -11.83 4.31 -4.34
N ASP A 61 -12.88 3.53 -4.15
CA ASP A 61 -14.16 4.02 -3.65
C ASP A 61 -13.96 4.82 -2.34
N ASP A 62 -14.49 6.04 -2.33
CA ASP A 62 -14.44 7.00 -1.22
C ASP A 62 -13.03 7.43 -0.76
N SER A 63 -11.95 7.01 -1.47
CA SER A 63 -10.58 7.45 -1.16
C SER A 63 -10.44 8.96 -1.25
N VAL A 64 -10.98 9.56 -2.30
CA VAL A 64 -10.95 11.01 -2.52
C VAL A 64 -11.65 11.75 -1.39
N GLU A 65 -12.75 11.21 -0.86
CA GLU A 65 -13.51 11.83 0.22
C GLU A 65 -12.73 11.81 1.55
N LEU A 66 -12.00 10.73 1.82
CA LEU A 66 -11.11 10.67 2.97
C LEU A 66 -9.93 11.64 2.82
N LEU A 67 -9.31 11.69 1.64
CA LEU A 67 -8.21 12.62 1.38
C LEU A 67 -8.65 14.09 1.44
N LYS A 68 -9.90 14.42 1.10
CA LYS A 68 -10.49 15.73 1.36
C LYS A 68 -10.53 16.08 2.84
N GLN A 69 -10.76 15.10 3.73
CA GLN A 69 -10.72 15.36 5.17
C GLN A 69 -9.29 15.59 5.65
N VAL A 70 -8.29 14.92 5.04
CA VAL A 70 -6.88 15.23 5.28
C VAL A 70 -6.54 16.65 4.84
N GLN A 71 -7.03 17.06 3.65
CA GLN A 71 -6.87 18.43 3.15
C GLN A 71 -7.50 19.47 4.09
N ASN A 72 -8.72 19.22 4.54
CA ASN A 72 -9.42 20.09 5.49
C ASN A 72 -8.64 20.22 6.81
N TRP A 73 -8.11 19.11 7.30
CA TRP A 73 -7.32 19.11 8.51
C TRP A 73 -6.09 20.01 8.39
N PHE A 74 -5.34 19.94 7.29
CA PHE A 74 -4.21 20.84 7.04
C PHE A 74 -4.67 22.31 6.99
N GLY A 75 -5.75 22.60 6.29
CA GLY A 75 -6.30 23.96 6.22
C GLY A 75 -6.71 24.52 7.57
N GLU A 76 -7.23 23.69 8.48
CA GLU A 76 -7.65 24.09 9.82
C GLU A 76 -6.48 24.24 10.82
N HIS A 77 -5.46 23.35 10.72
CA HIS A 77 -4.42 23.26 11.75
C HIS A 77 -3.03 23.72 11.32
N MET A 78 -2.77 23.71 10.00
CA MET A 78 -1.47 24.11 9.43
C MET A 78 -1.70 24.94 8.14
N PRO A 79 -2.28 26.14 8.22
CA PRO A 79 -2.69 26.92 7.06
C PRO A 79 -1.53 27.40 6.17
N THR A 80 -0.29 27.31 6.64
CA THR A 80 0.91 27.59 5.85
C THR A 80 1.25 26.44 4.88
N VAL A 81 0.74 25.24 5.12
CA VAL A 81 0.94 24.07 4.25
C VAL A 81 0.01 24.16 3.05
N LYS A 82 0.57 24.01 1.86
CA LYS A 82 -0.21 23.96 0.62
C LYS A 82 -0.51 22.52 0.28
N THR A 83 -1.76 22.17 0.11
CA THR A 83 -2.18 20.82 -0.31
C THR A 83 -2.73 20.83 -1.72
N LYS A 84 -2.31 19.85 -2.53
CA LYS A 84 -2.81 19.65 -3.91
C LYS A 84 -3.33 18.22 -4.05
N MET A 85 -4.60 18.09 -4.44
CA MET A 85 -5.18 16.79 -4.78
C MET A 85 -4.78 16.41 -6.20
N ILE A 86 -4.35 15.14 -6.38
CA ILE A 86 -4.11 14.55 -7.70
C ILE A 86 -4.61 13.12 -7.70
N SER A 87 -5.33 12.71 -8.74
CA SER A 87 -5.73 11.32 -8.94
C SER A 87 -4.81 10.66 -9.96
N LEU A 88 -4.52 9.36 -9.78
CA LEU A 88 -3.78 8.58 -10.76
C LEU A 88 -4.43 8.68 -12.13
N SER A 89 -3.63 8.76 -13.19
CA SER A 89 -4.13 8.79 -14.58
C SER A 89 -4.71 7.44 -15.02
N ASN A 90 -4.23 6.35 -14.41
CA ASN A 90 -4.66 4.96 -14.63
C ASN A 90 -5.28 4.35 -13.37
N THR A 91 -5.62 3.06 -13.46
CA THR A 91 -6.02 2.30 -12.29
C THR A 91 -4.83 2.10 -11.35
N TYR A 92 -5.10 1.94 -10.08
CA TYR A 92 -4.09 1.73 -9.01
C TYR A 92 -3.11 0.59 -9.25
N GLN A 93 -3.44 -0.35 -10.13
CA GLN A 93 -2.62 -1.52 -10.45
C GLN A 93 -1.41 -1.18 -11.33
N HIS A 94 -1.40 -0.01 -11.94
CA HIS A 94 -0.35 0.40 -12.87
C HIS A 94 0.51 1.52 -12.28
N ASP A 95 1.80 1.49 -12.61
CA ASP A 95 2.70 2.61 -12.34
C ASP A 95 2.24 3.85 -13.13
N ASP A 96 2.41 5.03 -12.55
CA ASP A 96 2.00 6.30 -13.17
C ASP A 96 3.15 7.32 -13.18
N PRO A 97 4.17 7.08 -14.01
CA PRO A 97 5.34 7.95 -14.08
C PRO A 97 5.00 9.43 -14.32
N LYS A 98 3.95 9.72 -15.06
CA LYS A 98 3.51 11.10 -15.34
C LYS A 98 3.08 11.79 -14.05
N THR A 99 2.29 11.14 -13.23
CA THR A 99 1.89 11.67 -11.92
C THR A 99 3.09 11.83 -10.98
N TRP A 100 4.01 10.87 -10.99
CA TRP A 100 5.21 10.95 -10.14
C TRP A 100 6.15 12.08 -10.53
N GLU A 101 6.36 12.33 -11.82
CA GLU A 101 7.15 13.47 -12.29
C GLU A 101 6.50 14.81 -11.95
N GLU A 102 5.18 14.93 -12.05
CA GLU A 102 4.44 16.12 -11.61
C GLU A 102 4.67 16.40 -10.12
N ILE A 103 4.55 15.36 -9.27
CA ILE A 103 4.75 15.48 -7.84
C ILE A 103 6.19 15.87 -7.52
N LYS A 104 7.17 15.23 -8.17
CA LYS A 104 8.60 15.55 -8.00
C LYS A 104 8.94 16.98 -8.39
N ALA A 105 8.34 17.47 -9.47
CA ALA A 105 8.62 18.82 -9.99
C ALA A 105 8.00 19.94 -9.15
N ASN A 106 6.83 19.71 -8.56
CA ASN A 106 5.97 20.76 -8.00
C ASN A 106 5.57 20.53 -6.52
N GLY A 107 6.00 19.42 -5.92
CA GLY A 107 5.70 19.06 -4.55
C GLY A 107 6.95 18.86 -3.70
N ASP A 108 6.81 19.07 -2.40
CA ASP A 108 7.85 18.79 -1.42
C ASP A 108 7.66 17.41 -0.76
N ALA A 109 6.42 16.93 -0.70
CA ALA A 109 6.05 15.64 -0.09
C ALA A 109 4.75 15.10 -0.70
N ALA A 110 4.44 13.83 -0.40
CA ALA A 110 3.21 13.21 -0.81
C ALA A 110 2.53 12.39 0.31
N ILE A 111 1.20 12.34 0.26
CA ILE A 111 0.36 11.43 1.04
C ILE A 111 -0.41 10.60 0.02
N VAL A 112 -0.20 9.29 0.02
CA VAL A 112 -0.80 8.37 -0.96
C VAL A 112 -1.90 7.55 -0.29
N GLY A 113 -3.07 7.49 -0.86
CA GLY A 113 -4.17 6.75 -0.26
C GLY A 113 -5.33 6.44 -1.22
N VAL A 114 -6.24 5.65 -0.76
CA VAL A 114 -6.31 4.96 0.52
C VAL A 114 -6.26 3.45 0.28
N GLY A 115 -5.41 2.74 1.02
CA GLY A 115 -5.36 1.27 0.93
C GLY A 115 -6.38 0.64 1.88
N HIS A 116 -7.55 0.23 1.39
CA HIS A 116 -8.64 -0.31 2.20
C HIS A 116 -9.20 -1.65 1.70
N CYS A 117 -8.45 -2.33 0.84
CA CYS A 117 -8.77 -3.68 0.34
C CYS A 117 -7.50 -4.51 0.17
N SER A 118 -7.66 -5.81 -0.10
CA SER A 118 -6.53 -6.75 -0.27
C SER A 118 -5.64 -6.44 -1.47
N ASN A 119 -6.17 -5.82 -2.52
CA ASN A 119 -5.42 -5.45 -3.73
C ASN A 119 -4.93 -4.00 -3.69
N CYS A 120 -5.73 -3.08 -3.14
CA CYS A 120 -5.37 -1.68 -3.09
C CYS A 120 -4.28 -1.38 -2.05
N SER A 121 -4.28 -2.06 -0.90
CA SER A 121 -3.25 -1.83 0.10
C SER A 121 -1.82 -2.13 -0.40
N PRO A 122 -1.55 -3.26 -1.10
CA PRO A 122 -0.27 -3.47 -1.76
C PRO A 122 0.08 -2.40 -2.80
N ALA A 123 -0.89 -1.95 -3.59
CA ALA A 123 -0.65 -0.93 -4.62
C ALA A 123 -0.29 0.42 -4.00
N VAL A 124 -1.06 0.90 -3.02
CA VAL A 124 -0.77 2.15 -2.28
C VAL A 124 0.61 2.11 -1.64
N ALA A 125 0.97 1.00 -0.98
CA ALA A 125 2.31 0.83 -0.42
C ALA A 125 3.40 0.87 -1.50
N THR A 126 3.18 0.24 -2.65
CA THR A 126 4.12 0.22 -3.77
C THR A 126 4.30 1.61 -4.38
N HIS A 127 3.23 2.38 -4.57
CA HIS A 127 3.28 3.75 -5.07
C HIS A 127 4.05 4.66 -4.12
N ALA A 128 3.80 4.57 -2.81
CA ALA A 128 4.55 5.32 -1.81
C ALA A 128 6.05 4.98 -1.85
N ILE A 129 6.41 3.69 -1.92
CA ILE A 129 7.80 3.24 -2.06
C ILE A 129 8.43 3.74 -3.37
N THR A 130 7.68 3.78 -4.46
CA THR A 130 8.15 4.29 -5.74
C THR A 130 8.50 5.78 -5.65
N LEU A 131 7.62 6.60 -5.07
CA LEU A 131 7.90 8.02 -4.82
C LEU A 131 9.16 8.22 -3.97
N GLU A 132 9.29 7.47 -2.90
CA GLU A 132 10.46 7.52 -2.02
C GLU A 132 11.76 7.17 -2.75
N THR A 133 11.78 6.01 -3.43
CA THR A 133 13.02 5.39 -3.89
C THR A 133 13.45 5.81 -5.28
N LYS A 134 12.51 6.10 -6.17
CA LYS A 134 12.81 6.49 -7.55
C LYS A 134 12.76 8.00 -7.75
N TYR A 135 11.87 8.68 -7.04
CA TYR A 135 11.65 10.12 -7.24
C TYR A 135 12.22 10.99 -6.12
N GLY A 136 12.62 10.40 -5.00
CA GLY A 136 13.22 11.11 -3.87
C GLY A 136 12.21 12.01 -3.12
N VAL A 137 10.92 11.70 -3.19
CA VAL A 137 9.83 12.45 -2.55
C VAL A 137 9.46 11.78 -1.22
N PRO A 138 9.60 12.45 -0.06
CA PRO A 138 9.15 11.91 1.21
C PRO A 138 7.66 11.66 1.19
N THR A 139 7.26 10.43 1.53
CA THR A 139 5.89 9.97 1.32
C THR A 139 5.35 9.21 2.53
N VAL A 140 4.07 9.44 2.84
CA VAL A 140 3.30 8.63 3.81
C VAL A 140 2.14 7.96 3.08
N ALA A 141 1.95 6.67 3.31
CA ALA A 141 0.80 5.92 2.82
C ALA A 141 -0.31 5.88 3.88
N ILE A 142 -1.57 6.10 3.47
CA ILE A 142 -2.74 5.92 4.35
C ILE A 142 -3.41 4.59 4.00
N HIS A 143 -3.60 3.75 5.02
CA HIS A 143 -4.27 2.46 4.92
C HIS A 143 -5.36 2.33 5.97
N THR A 144 -6.20 1.30 5.85
CA THR A 144 -7.07 0.91 6.94
C THR A 144 -6.42 -0.18 7.80
N ASP A 145 -6.76 -0.21 9.09
CA ASP A 145 -6.17 -1.07 10.12
C ASP A 145 -6.22 -2.57 9.79
N LYS A 146 -7.27 -3.02 9.10
CA LYS A 146 -7.43 -4.44 8.75
C LYS A 146 -6.38 -4.98 7.78
N PHE A 147 -5.68 -4.09 7.08
CA PHE A 147 -4.65 -4.46 6.10
C PHE A 147 -3.21 -4.24 6.57
N ASP A 148 -2.99 -3.93 7.84
CA ASP A 148 -1.65 -3.70 8.39
C ASP A 148 -0.66 -4.84 8.07
N ARG A 149 -1.05 -6.10 8.31
CA ARG A 149 -0.19 -7.27 8.00
C ARG A 149 0.16 -7.39 6.52
N VAL A 150 -0.79 -7.07 5.64
CA VAL A 150 -0.56 -7.07 4.19
C VAL A 150 0.46 -6.00 3.84
N VAL A 151 0.29 -4.79 4.35
CA VAL A 151 1.21 -3.66 4.13
C VAL A 151 2.60 -3.97 4.65
N GLN A 152 2.73 -4.52 5.87
CA GLN A 152 4.01 -4.95 6.43
C GLN A 152 4.73 -5.96 5.54
N SER A 153 4.00 -6.95 5.01
CA SER A 153 4.57 -7.95 4.12
C SER A 153 5.09 -7.33 2.82
N VAL A 154 4.28 -6.46 2.20
CA VAL A 154 4.64 -5.78 0.94
C VAL A 154 5.86 -4.87 1.14
N THR A 155 5.88 -4.04 2.17
CA THR A 155 6.99 -3.11 2.43
C THR A 155 8.28 -3.86 2.75
N LYS A 156 8.20 -4.97 3.50
CA LYS A 156 9.33 -5.85 3.76
C LYS A 156 9.88 -6.47 2.47
N MET A 157 9.00 -7.04 1.62
CA MET A 157 9.41 -7.64 0.34
C MET A 157 9.98 -6.60 -0.62
N ALA A 158 9.49 -5.37 -0.58
CA ALA A 158 10.01 -4.27 -1.38
C ALA A 158 11.35 -3.69 -0.88
N GLY A 159 11.86 -4.16 0.27
CA GLY A 159 13.12 -3.69 0.87
C GLY A 159 12.98 -2.40 1.69
N MET A 160 11.75 -2.00 2.03
CA MET A 160 11.44 -0.83 2.87
C MET A 160 10.49 -1.19 4.01
N PRO A 161 10.87 -2.05 4.97
CA PRO A 161 9.99 -2.45 6.07
C PRO A 161 9.49 -1.26 6.89
N ASP A 162 10.28 -0.19 6.95
CA ASP A 162 10.01 1.03 7.71
C ASP A 162 9.35 2.14 6.86
N ALA A 163 8.81 1.79 5.67
CA ALA A 163 8.04 2.74 4.85
C ALA A 163 6.94 3.40 5.68
N ARG A 164 6.84 4.73 5.61
CA ARG A 164 5.97 5.53 6.46
C ARG A 164 4.51 5.34 6.08
N ARG A 165 3.70 5.11 7.09
CA ARG A 165 2.26 4.84 6.95
C ARG A 165 1.48 5.31 8.15
N ALA A 166 0.21 5.63 7.93
CA ALA A 166 -0.78 5.89 8.96
C ALA A 166 -2.01 5.04 8.69
N PHE A 167 -2.76 4.72 9.73
CA PHE A 167 -3.94 3.89 9.62
C PHE A 167 -5.19 4.63 10.07
N VAL A 168 -6.28 4.37 9.36
CA VAL A 168 -7.63 4.78 9.73
C VAL A 168 -8.51 3.54 9.94
N PRO A 169 -9.64 3.65 10.63
CA PRO A 169 -10.54 2.50 10.80
C PRO A 169 -11.09 1.98 9.47
N GLN A 170 -11.33 0.66 9.38
CA GLN A 170 -12.09 0.02 8.31
C GLN A 170 -13.57 0.00 8.69
N PRO A 171 -14.54 0.20 7.75
CA PRO A 171 -14.37 0.50 6.32
C PRO A 171 -14.25 2.01 6.03
N VAL A 172 -13.66 2.35 4.88
CA VAL A 172 -13.73 3.71 4.30
C VAL A 172 -14.92 3.82 3.36
N MET A 173 -15.11 2.81 2.51
CA MET A 173 -16.21 2.77 1.53
C MET A 173 -17.58 2.85 2.21
N GLY A 174 -18.46 3.67 1.66
CA GLY A 174 -19.82 3.88 2.14
C GLY A 174 -19.93 4.77 3.39
N LYS A 175 -18.83 5.42 3.80
CA LYS A 175 -18.84 6.34 4.94
C LYS A 175 -19.22 7.75 4.53
N THR A 176 -19.97 8.41 5.40
CA THR A 176 -20.29 9.84 5.25
C THR A 176 -19.04 10.71 5.46
N ALA A 177 -19.06 11.93 4.94
CA ALA A 177 -17.98 12.89 5.16
C ALA A 177 -17.71 13.15 6.66
N ALA A 178 -18.75 13.14 7.49
CA ALA A 178 -18.62 13.31 8.95
C ALA A 178 -17.90 12.14 9.60
N GLU A 179 -18.19 10.89 9.19
CA GLU A 179 -17.50 9.70 9.68
C GLU A 179 -16.04 9.68 9.23
N LEU A 180 -15.77 10.02 7.96
CA LEU A 180 -14.41 10.10 7.43
C LEU A 180 -13.61 11.23 8.11
N LYS A 181 -14.26 12.37 8.42
CA LYS A 181 -13.66 13.41 9.25
C LYS A 181 -13.27 12.86 10.63
N ALA A 182 -14.16 12.12 11.28
CA ALA A 182 -13.87 11.51 12.57
C ALA A 182 -12.69 10.51 12.52
N TYR A 183 -12.48 9.82 11.40
CA TYR A 183 -11.32 8.95 11.20
C TYR A 183 -10.02 9.75 11.13
N VAL A 184 -9.97 10.79 10.31
CA VAL A 184 -8.76 11.61 10.11
C VAL A 184 -8.41 12.41 11.36
N TYR A 185 -9.41 12.95 12.07
CA TYR A 185 -9.23 13.72 13.31
C TYR A 185 -9.10 12.83 14.56
N GLY A 186 -9.28 11.53 14.38
CA GLY A 186 -9.21 10.53 15.44
C GLY A 186 -7.82 9.96 15.65
N LYS A 187 -7.81 8.76 16.24
CA LYS A 187 -6.60 8.01 16.53
C LYS A 187 -6.37 6.91 15.49
N ASP A 188 -5.12 6.74 15.12
CA ASP A 188 -4.65 5.59 14.37
C ASP A 188 -4.89 4.32 15.21
N PRO A 189 -5.69 3.37 14.71
CA PRO A 189 -6.07 2.18 15.47
C PRO A 189 -4.93 1.19 15.74
N ILE A 190 -3.78 1.35 15.06
CA ILE A 190 -2.60 0.51 15.28
C ILE A 190 -1.67 1.13 16.33
N THR A 191 -1.40 2.43 16.22
CA THR A 191 -0.44 3.11 17.11
C THR A 191 -1.10 3.77 18.32
N GLY A 192 -2.40 4.05 18.27
CA GLY A 192 -3.14 4.80 19.30
C GLY A 192 -2.87 6.30 19.30
N ARG A 193 -1.95 6.79 18.46
CA ARG A 193 -1.63 8.23 18.33
C ARG A 193 -2.60 8.89 17.34
N PRO A 194 -2.75 10.23 17.34
CA PRO A 194 -3.56 10.90 16.31
C PRO A 194 -3.10 10.57 14.90
N VAL A 195 -4.03 10.25 13.99
CA VAL A 195 -3.73 9.90 12.59
C VAL A 195 -2.85 10.95 11.93
N MET A 196 -3.21 12.23 12.07
CA MET A 196 -2.45 13.30 11.42
C MET A 196 -1.08 13.54 12.05
N GLN A 197 -0.89 13.18 13.33
CA GLN A 197 0.44 13.18 13.95
C GLN A 197 1.34 12.10 13.34
N GLU A 198 0.80 10.90 13.03
CA GLU A 198 1.53 9.86 12.31
C GLU A 198 1.91 10.32 10.90
N VAL A 199 0.97 10.96 10.20
CA VAL A 199 1.22 11.51 8.86
C VAL A 199 2.34 12.55 8.90
N ILE A 200 2.24 13.54 9.80
CA ILE A 200 3.25 14.60 9.93
C ILE A 200 4.62 14.02 10.30
N ALA A 201 4.67 13.16 11.32
CA ALA A 201 5.91 12.52 11.76
C ALA A 201 6.55 11.68 10.64
N GLY A 202 5.73 11.07 9.78
CA GLY A 202 6.23 10.34 8.62
C GLY A 202 6.91 11.22 7.57
N LEU A 203 6.53 12.50 7.47
CA LEU A 203 7.09 13.45 6.49
C LEU A 203 8.31 14.23 7.02
N ILE A 204 8.37 14.51 8.32
CA ILE A 204 9.44 15.36 8.91
C ILE A 204 10.44 14.60 9.77
N THR A 205 10.15 13.34 10.16
CA THR A 205 11.05 12.55 11.00
C THR A 205 11.86 11.60 10.15
N ALA A 206 13.17 11.68 10.24
CA ALA A 206 14.04 10.72 9.56
C ALA A 206 13.75 9.29 10.00
N LEU A 207 13.87 8.34 9.06
CA LEU A 207 13.91 6.93 9.41
C LEU A 207 15.21 6.67 10.19
N ASN A 208 15.11 6.06 11.37
CA ASN A 208 16.29 5.56 12.06
C ASN A 208 16.93 4.49 11.16
N GLY A 209 18.17 4.77 10.72
CA GLY A 209 18.94 3.92 9.80
C GLY A 209 19.35 2.58 10.40
#